data_f2070f14b81057ae3b241da33e5bae8b
#
_entry.id   f2070f14b81057ae3b241da33e5bae8b
#
_cell.length_a   1.000
_cell.length_b   1.000
_cell.length_c   1.000
_cell.angle_alpha   90.00
_cell.angle_beta   90.00
_cell.angle_gamma   90.00
#
_symmetry.space_group_name_H-M   'P 1'
#
loop_
_entity.id
_entity.type
_entity.pdbx_description
1 polymer ?
#
loop_
_entity_poly.entity_id
_entity_poly.type
_entity_poly.pdbx_seq_one_letter_code
_entity_poly.pdbx_strand_id
1 'polypeptide(L)'
;MRHRSLGLAGCLLLAGCSLSHPHYIAPDVHVGEPAFARTLEAHTLSSPIGGNRAELLLNGDQIFPAMLTAIRRARATVTFANFIFEDGAIAQEMTAALAERCRAGVRVHVLLDAVGSSQMPRRYRTELTEAGCRFAWFHSLNPFALKRINHRNHRRILVVDGRVGFTGGIGVGTDWTGDGREVGHWRQTDVRVEGPVVRLLQAAFAENWRDATGTLLGGDAYFPPAERRGELAIQSVKSSPASGSAEAYLLFLLAIDGARSSIYLTNPYFVPDSAMADALVRAAKRGVQVSVITAGATQGVLDRLVRRASHAHYARATKAGVKMYEYGPALLHAKTLVVDARWVSIGSANLDNRSFALNNELNVVFLDPGIATRLIAVFRQDLQFARPVKEDELQHRLSQFFYLPILPLRDQL
;
A
#
# COMPACT_ATOMS: atom_id res chain seq x y z
N MET A 1 10.95 23.06 -40.93
CA MET A 1 11.13 21.61 -41.07
C MET A 1 10.61 20.96 -39.78
N ARG A 2 9.49 20.28 -39.89
CA ARG A 2 8.79 19.66 -38.74
C ARG A 2 9.32 18.24 -38.56
N HIS A 3 10.03 17.97 -37.48
CA HIS A 3 10.33 16.59 -37.07
C HIS A 3 9.12 15.98 -36.34
N ARG A 4 8.47 15.05 -37.02
CA ARG A 4 7.48 14.14 -36.44
C ARG A 4 8.23 13.10 -35.62
N SER A 5 8.13 13.19 -34.30
CA SER A 5 8.45 12.08 -33.42
C SER A 5 7.29 11.07 -33.47
N LEU A 6 7.49 10.00 -34.21
CA LEU A 6 6.64 8.81 -34.10
C LEU A 6 6.89 8.17 -32.71
N GLY A 7 5.95 8.37 -31.79
CA GLY A 7 5.90 7.57 -30.56
C GLY A 7 5.59 6.13 -30.93
N LEU A 8 6.49 5.21 -30.59
CA LEU A 8 6.24 3.77 -30.58
C LEU A 8 5.19 3.48 -29.51
N ALA A 9 3.91 3.52 -29.90
CA ALA A 9 2.85 2.84 -29.20
C ALA A 9 2.98 1.33 -29.52
N GLY A 10 3.92 0.68 -28.88
CA GLY A 10 4.01 -0.78 -28.89
C GLY A 10 2.78 -1.34 -28.21
N CYS A 11 1.78 -1.78 -28.97
CA CYS A 11 0.72 -2.65 -28.51
C CYS A 11 1.36 -3.96 -28.01
N LEU A 12 1.62 -4.05 -26.71
CA LEU A 12 1.81 -5.30 -26.02
C LEU A 12 0.44 -5.97 -25.91
N LEU A 13 0.05 -6.65 -27.00
CA LEU A 13 -0.96 -7.70 -26.97
C LEU A 13 -0.35 -8.88 -26.18
N LEU A 14 -0.29 -8.76 -24.88
CA LEU A 14 -0.15 -9.89 -24.00
C LEU A 14 -1.52 -10.57 -23.97
N ALA A 15 -1.59 -11.79 -24.48
CA ALA A 15 -2.73 -12.67 -24.30
C ALA A 15 -3.11 -12.63 -22.81
N GLY A 16 -4.25 -12.03 -22.50
CA GLY A 16 -4.74 -11.89 -21.15
C GLY A 16 -5.13 -13.25 -20.61
N CYS A 17 -4.22 -13.90 -19.90
CA CYS A 17 -4.68 -14.78 -18.84
C CYS A 17 -5.46 -13.89 -17.88
N SER A 18 -6.74 -14.12 -17.72
CA SER A 18 -7.57 -13.45 -16.72
C SER A 18 -6.84 -13.53 -15.38
N LEU A 19 -6.45 -12.38 -14.83
CA LEU A 19 -5.83 -12.27 -13.49
C LEU A 19 -6.89 -12.36 -12.38
N SER A 20 -8.04 -12.97 -12.67
CA SER A 20 -9.10 -13.19 -11.68
C SER A 20 -8.63 -14.23 -10.66
N HIS A 21 -8.77 -13.91 -9.38
CA HIS A 21 -8.63 -14.90 -8.33
C HIS A 21 -9.72 -15.97 -8.45
N PRO A 22 -9.46 -17.21 -7.99
CA PRO A 22 -10.52 -18.19 -7.81
C PRO A 22 -11.66 -17.60 -6.99
N HIS A 23 -12.88 -18.05 -7.25
CA HIS A 23 -14.03 -17.64 -6.46
C HIS A 23 -13.94 -18.26 -5.07
N TYR A 24 -13.45 -17.49 -4.08
CA TYR A 24 -13.38 -17.93 -2.69
C TYR A 24 -14.72 -17.73 -1.98
N ILE A 25 -15.13 -18.72 -1.20
CA ILE A 25 -16.26 -18.62 -0.27
C ILE A 25 -15.69 -18.42 1.12
N ALA A 26 -15.93 -17.25 1.69
CA ALA A 26 -15.48 -16.95 3.04
C ALA A 26 -16.32 -17.73 4.08
N PRO A 27 -15.72 -18.25 5.16
CA PRO A 27 -16.47 -18.87 6.25
C PRO A 27 -17.27 -17.80 7.01
N ASP A 28 -18.39 -18.21 7.60
CA ASP A 28 -19.19 -17.33 8.47
C ASP A 28 -18.53 -17.20 9.86
N VAL A 29 -17.49 -16.38 9.92
CA VAL A 29 -16.71 -16.10 11.14
C VAL A 29 -16.55 -14.60 11.31
N HIS A 30 -16.92 -14.10 12.48
CA HIS A 30 -16.94 -12.67 12.78
C HIS A 30 -15.57 -12.13 13.21
N VAL A 31 -15.20 -10.91 12.79
CA VAL A 31 -13.91 -10.28 13.14
C VAL A 31 -13.67 -10.09 14.63
N GLY A 32 -14.71 -10.13 15.46
CA GLY A 32 -14.65 -10.07 16.92
C GLY A 32 -14.43 -11.42 17.61
N GLU A 33 -14.50 -12.52 16.87
CA GLU A 33 -14.40 -13.86 17.43
C GLU A 33 -12.96 -14.38 17.44
N PRO A 34 -12.54 -15.14 18.44
CA PRO A 34 -11.22 -15.78 18.43
C PRO A 34 -11.00 -16.71 17.22
N ALA A 35 -12.09 -17.29 16.68
CA ALA A 35 -12.03 -18.12 15.48
C ALA A 35 -11.59 -17.32 14.24
N PHE A 36 -11.96 -16.04 14.14
CA PHE A 36 -11.53 -15.17 13.04
C PHE A 36 -10.02 -15.01 12.99
N ALA A 37 -9.37 -14.73 14.13
CA ALA A 37 -7.93 -14.57 14.19
C ALA A 37 -7.20 -15.85 13.72
N ARG A 38 -7.68 -17.03 14.14
CA ARG A 38 -7.13 -18.32 13.69
C ARG A 38 -7.39 -18.59 12.20
N THR A 39 -8.57 -18.24 11.71
CA THR A 39 -8.90 -18.34 10.27
C THR A 39 -7.99 -17.44 9.45
N LEU A 40 -7.83 -16.18 9.86
CA LEU A 40 -6.95 -15.24 9.19
C LEU A 40 -5.49 -15.73 9.18
N GLU A 41 -4.99 -16.22 10.32
CA GLU A 41 -3.66 -16.81 10.45
C GLU A 41 -3.46 -17.99 9.48
N ALA A 42 -4.43 -18.90 9.42
CA ALA A 42 -4.35 -20.08 8.54
C ALA A 42 -4.27 -19.70 7.05
N HIS A 43 -4.97 -18.63 6.64
CA HIS A 43 -5.04 -18.22 5.24
C HIS A 43 -4.01 -17.15 4.85
N THR A 44 -3.41 -16.45 5.82
CA THR A 44 -2.37 -15.44 5.56
C THR A 44 -0.97 -15.88 5.99
N LEU A 45 -0.84 -17.09 6.54
CA LEU A 45 0.41 -17.67 7.05
C LEU A 45 1.16 -16.72 7.99
N SER A 46 0.42 -15.92 8.75
CA SER A 46 0.96 -14.92 9.66
C SER A 46 0.17 -14.88 10.95
N SER A 47 0.84 -15.00 12.08
CA SER A 47 0.24 -14.95 13.42
C SER A 47 0.35 -13.56 14.02
N PRO A 48 -0.64 -13.10 14.80
CA PRO A 48 -0.50 -11.92 15.64
C PRO A 48 0.62 -12.10 16.68
N ILE A 49 1.50 -11.12 16.81
CA ILE A 49 2.60 -11.12 17.78
C ILE A 49 2.35 -10.03 18.80
N GLY A 50 2.30 -10.38 20.10
CA GLY A 50 2.15 -9.44 21.19
C GLY A 50 3.44 -8.68 21.53
N GLY A 51 3.32 -7.67 22.38
CA GLY A 51 4.48 -6.93 22.90
C GLY A 51 4.89 -5.73 22.05
N ASN A 52 4.03 -5.23 21.19
CA ASN A 52 4.36 -4.12 20.30
C ASN A 52 3.75 -2.80 20.75
N ARG A 53 4.34 -1.71 20.28
CA ARG A 53 3.81 -0.36 20.28
C ARG A 53 3.62 0.09 18.84
N ALA A 54 2.56 0.86 18.59
CA ALA A 54 2.30 1.46 17.28
C ALA A 54 1.89 2.92 17.41
N GLU A 55 2.31 3.72 16.44
CA GLU A 55 1.98 5.13 16.29
C GLU A 55 1.46 5.35 14.87
N LEU A 56 0.25 5.93 14.75
CA LEU A 56 -0.28 6.35 13.46
C LEU A 56 0.35 7.67 13.07
N LEU A 57 0.85 7.72 11.83
CA LEU A 57 1.46 8.90 11.24
C LEU A 57 0.64 9.34 10.03
N LEU A 58 0.21 10.59 10.04
CA LEU A 58 -0.63 11.16 8.99
C LEU A 58 0.19 12.12 8.14
N ASN A 59 0.15 11.91 6.84
CA ASN A 59 0.71 12.79 5.82
C ASN A 59 2.22 13.02 5.95
N GLY A 60 2.82 13.69 4.98
CA GLY A 60 4.25 13.95 4.95
C GLY A 60 4.78 14.66 6.18
N ASP A 61 3.99 15.59 6.72
CA ASP A 61 4.37 16.40 7.89
C ASP A 61 4.64 15.60 9.17
N GLN A 62 4.03 14.41 9.31
CA GLN A 62 4.30 13.52 10.43
C GLN A 62 5.23 12.37 10.04
N ILE A 63 5.06 11.83 8.83
CA ILE A 63 5.78 10.63 8.40
C ILE A 63 7.27 10.93 8.20
N PHE A 64 7.62 11.95 7.43
CA PHE A 64 9.03 12.22 7.11
C PHE A 64 9.87 12.64 8.31
N PRO A 65 9.43 13.54 9.20
CA PRO A 65 10.20 13.85 10.41
C PRO A 65 10.44 12.64 11.30
N ALA A 66 9.44 11.73 11.43
CA ALA A 66 9.58 10.50 12.20
C ALA A 66 10.60 9.54 11.55
N MET A 67 10.53 9.35 10.21
CA MET A 67 11.47 8.50 9.46
C MET A 67 12.89 9.06 9.51
N LEU A 68 13.08 10.35 9.24
CA LEU A 68 14.39 11.03 9.28
C LEU A 68 15.02 10.97 10.67
N THR A 69 14.20 11.17 11.71
CA THR A 69 14.67 11.04 13.10
C THR A 69 15.17 9.62 13.39
N ALA A 70 14.43 8.60 12.94
CA ALA A 70 14.84 7.21 13.11
C ALA A 70 16.12 6.89 12.34
N ILE A 71 16.23 7.32 11.08
CA ILE A 71 17.42 7.12 10.24
C ILE A 71 18.65 7.77 10.90
N ARG A 72 18.57 9.04 11.29
CA ARG A 72 19.70 9.76 11.91
C ARG A 72 20.17 9.14 13.22
N ARG A 73 19.30 8.41 13.93
CA ARG A 73 19.61 7.68 15.16
C ARG A 73 20.12 6.25 14.95
N ALA A 74 20.13 5.75 13.72
CA ALA A 74 20.58 4.40 13.40
C ALA A 74 22.04 4.17 13.84
N ARG A 75 22.30 2.99 14.41
CA ARG A 75 23.62 2.60 14.93
C ARG A 75 24.21 1.38 14.24
N ALA A 76 23.38 0.47 13.74
CA ALA A 76 23.81 -0.78 13.15
C ALA A 76 23.34 -0.95 11.70
N THR A 77 22.04 -0.80 11.46
CA THR A 77 21.46 -1.08 10.13
C THR A 77 20.32 -0.13 9.80
N VAL A 78 20.18 0.21 8.50
CA VAL A 78 18.99 0.80 7.94
C VAL A 78 18.61 -0.01 6.69
N THR A 79 17.38 -0.50 6.60
CA THR A 79 16.83 -1.10 5.40
C THR A 79 15.64 -0.28 4.93
N PHE A 80 15.72 0.22 3.71
CA PHE A 80 14.72 1.11 3.12
C PHE A 80 14.28 0.57 1.77
N ALA A 81 13.00 0.25 1.64
CA ALA A 81 12.36 -0.14 0.38
C ALA A 81 11.21 0.80 0.06
N ASN A 82 11.13 1.27 -1.19
CA ASN A 82 10.03 2.09 -1.65
C ASN A 82 9.69 1.80 -3.11
N PHE A 83 8.43 2.08 -3.47
CA PHE A 83 7.97 2.01 -4.86
C PHE A 83 8.30 3.28 -5.62
N ILE A 84 8.05 4.46 -5.02
CA ILE A 84 8.26 5.77 -5.64
C ILE A 84 9.38 6.50 -4.90
N PHE A 85 10.40 6.92 -5.65
CA PHE A 85 11.42 7.86 -5.21
C PHE A 85 11.70 8.83 -6.35
N GLU A 86 11.23 10.07 -6.20
CA GLU A 86 11.30 11.12 -7.21
C GLU A 86 12.21 12.26 -6.75
N ASP A 87 12.27 13.36 -7.50
CA ASP A 87 13.02 14.55 -7.12
C ASP A 87 12.25 15.38 -6.07
N GLY A 88 12.97 16.26 -5.38
CA GLY A 88 12.42 17.21 -4.43
C GLY A 88 13.25 17.36 -3.14
N ALA A 89 12.90 18.37 -2.35
CA ALA A 89 13.62 18.67 -1.11
C ALA A 89 13.64 17.48 -0.15
N ILE A 90 12.51 16.80 0.01
CA ILE A 90 12.42 15.62 0.89
C ILE A 90 13.26 14.44 0.39
N ALA A 91 13.35 14.24 -0.93
CA ALA A 91 14.18 13.19 -1.52
C ALA A 91 15.66 13.48 -1.30
N GLN A 92 16.05 14.74 -1.43
CA GLN A 92 17.41 15.20 -1.11
C GLN A 92 17.73 14.97 0.37
N GLU A 93 16.82 15.33 1.29
CA GLU A 93 17.03 15.17 2.73
C GLU A 93 17.09 13.68 3.13
N MET A 94 16.22 12.83 2.58
CA MET A 94 16.25 11.38 2.79
C MET A 94 17.57 10.78 2.29
N THR A 95 18.02 11.17 1.08
CA THR A 95 19.28 10.72 0.51
C THR A 95 20.46 11.13 1.39
N ALA A 96 20.52 12.39 1.80
CA ALA A 96 21.58 12.91 2.65
C ALA A 96 21.64 12.19 4.02
N ALA A 97 20.47 11.94 4.65
CA ALA A 97 20.41 11.24 5.93
C ALA A 97 20.89 9.77 5.81
N LEU A 98 20.50 9.07 4.75
CA LEU A 98 20.96 7.70 4.48
C LEU A 98 22.46 7.66 4.19
N ALA A 99 22.96 8.57 3.33
CA ALA A 99 24.38 8.69 3.00
C ALA A 99 25.25 9.04 4.23
N GLU A 100 24.77 9.93 5.09
CA GLU A 100 25.42 10.26 6.36
C GLU A 100 25.60 9.02 7.23
N ARG A 101 24.56 8.18 7.37
CA ARG A 101 24.67 6.94 8.16
C ARG A 101 25.63 5.94 7.54
N CYS A 102 25.68 5.83 6.21
CA CYS A 102 26.66 4.99 5.53
C CYS A 102 28.09 5.43 5.87
N ARG A 103 28.39 6.73 5.77
CA ARG A 103 29.71 7.31 6.14
C ARG A 103 30.05 7.09 7.62
N ALA A 104 29.02 7.03 8.48
CA ALA A 104 29.19 6.71 9.90
C ALA A 104 29.35 5.20 10.19
N GLY A 105 29.45 4.35 9.17
CA GLY A 105 29.65 2.91 9.32
C GLY A 105 28.39 2.09 9.54
N VAL A 106 27.19 2.70 9.47
CA VAL A 106 25.91 1.98 9.51
C VAL A 106 25.70 1.23 8.19
N ARG A 107 25.24 -0.02 8.27
CA ARG A 107 24.93 -0.83 7.08
C ARG A 107 23.59 -0.42 6.49
N VAL A 108 23.59 0.43 5.48
CA VAL A 108 22.37 0.92 4.82
C VAL A 108 22.11 0.15 3.52
N HIS A 109 20.89 -0.35 3.37
CA HIS A 109 20.40 -1.03 2.17
C HIS A 109 19.21 -0.28 1.62
N VAL A 110 19.31 0.19 0.39
CA VAL A 110 18.25 0.91 -0.33
C VAL A 110 17.77 0.06 -1.50
N LEU A 111 16.49 -0.30 -1.50
CA LEU A 111 15.84 -1.08 -2.54
C LEU A 111 14.68 -0.28 -3.12
N LEU A 112 14.81 0.17 -4.35
CA LEU A 112 13.77 0.91 -5.05
C LEU A 112 13.20 0.12 -6.21
N ASP A 113 11.90 0.25 -6.46
CA ASP A 113 11.28 -0.35 -7.64
C ASP A 113 11.74 0.37 -8.91
N ALA A 114 12.19 -0.38 -9.93
CA ALA A 114 12.80 0.19 -11.12
C ALA A 114 11.79 0.95 -12.01
N VAL A 115 10.49 0.63 -11.93
CA VAL A 115 9.43 1.32 -12.67
C VAL A 115 8.91 2.51 -11.86
N GLY A 116 8.51 2.27 -10.63
CA GLY A 116 7.94 3.31 -9.77
C GLY A 116 8.93 4.44 -9.48
N SER A 117 10.22 4.13 -9.37
CA SER A 117 11.29 5.12 -9.13
C SER A 117 12.09 5.47 -10.40
N SER A 118 11.52 5.27 -11.59
CA SER A 118 12.20 5.55 -12.87
C SER A 118 12.58 7.03 -13.04
N GLN A 119 11.89 7.92 -12.37
CA GLN A 119 12.15 9.37 -12.40
C GLN A 119 13.16 9.81 -11.32
N MET A 120 13.72 8.91 -10.53
CA MET A 120 14.75 9.23 -9.55
C MET A 120 16.01 9.83 -10.23
N PRO A 121 16.44 11.04 -9.87
CA PRO A 121 17.66 11.62 -10.40
C PRO A 121 18.89 10.76 -10.09
N ARG A 122 19.76 10.57 -11.08
CA ARG A 122 20.99 9.78 -10.95
C ARG A 122 21.89 10.25 -9.80
N ARG A 123 21.91 11.56 -9.50
CA ARG A 123 22.70 12.15 -8.42
C ARG A 123 22.42 11.50 -7.06
N TYR A 124 21.16 11.16 -6.75
CA TYR A 124 20.83 10.52 -5.47
C TYR A 124 21.43 9.12 -5.35
N ARG A 125 21.34 8.31 -6.43
CA ARG A 125 22.00 7.01 -6.44
C ARG A 125 23.51 7.13 -6.32
N THR A 126 24.12 8.06 -7.05
CA THR A 126 25.56 8.32 -6.99
C THR A 126 25.99 8.69 -5.57
N GLU A 127 25.29 9.63 -4.92
CA GLU A 127 25.57 10.05 -3.55
C GLU A 127 25.49 8.87 -2.55
N LEU A 128 24.43 8.03 -2.65
CA LEU A 128 24.28 6.85 -1.81
C LEU A 128 25.41 5.84 -2.01
N THR A 129 25.77 5.54 -3.26
CA THR A 129 26.80 4.54 -3.57
C THR A 129 28.20 5.02 -3.21
N GLU A 130 28.53 6.30 -3.44
CA GLU A 130 29.79 6.92 -3.03
C GLU A 130 29.93 7.02 -1.50
N ALA A 131 28.81 7.16 -0.78
CA ALA A 131 28.79 7.09 0.67
C ALA A 131 28.97 5.67 1.24
N GLY A 132 28.99 4.62 0.39
CA GLY A 132 29.14 3.23 0.79
C GLY A 132 27.81 2.51 1.07
N CYS A 133 26.67 3.12 0.75
CA CYS A 133 25.38 2.45 0.86
C CYS A 133 25.22 1.34 -0.18
N ARG A 134 24.56 0.26 0.19
CA ARG A 134 24.18 -0.80 -0.75
C ARG A 134 22.86 -0.42 -1.42
N PHE A 135 22.89 -0.25 -2.74
CA PHE A 135 21.73 0.14 -3.54
C PHE A 135 21.37 -0.97 -4.53
N ALA A 136 20.09 -1.27 -4.67
CA ALA A 136 19.58 -2.19 -5.68
C ALA A 136 18.25 -1.71 -6.27
N TRP A 137 18.03 -2.04 -7.55
CA TRP A 137 16.74 -1.92 -8.21
C TRP A 137 15.98 -3.23 -8.08
N PHE A 138 14.73 -3.16 -7.65
CA PHE A 138 13.84 -4.31 -7.73
C PHE A 138 13.31 -4.44 -9.16
N HIS A 139 13.53 -5.60 -9.79
CA HIS A 139 13.12 -5.95 -11.14
C HIS A 139 13.42 -4.84 -12.17
N SER A 140 14.71 -4.65 -12.46
CA SER A 140 15.17 -3.78 -13.53
C SER A 140 14.45 -4.08 -14.84
N LEU A 141 14.25 -3.04 -15.68
CA LEU A 141 13.64 -3.17 -17.00
C LEU A 141 14.61 -3.95 -17.92
N ASN A 142 14.54 -5.26 -17.89
CA ASN A 142 15.27 -6.15 -18.78
C ASN A 142 14.29 -6.70 -19.84
N PRO A 143 14.44 -6.34 -21.13
CA PRO A 143 13.56 -6.81 -22.19
C PRO A 143 13.53 -8.33 -22.35
N PHE A 144 14.53 -9.03 -21.85
CA PHE A 144 14.59 -10.51 -21.86
C PHE A 144 13.91 -11.17 -20.65
N ALA A 145 13.43 -10.39 -19.67
CA ALA A 145 12.77 -10.87 -18.47
C ALA A 145 11.32 -10.37 -18.37
N LEU A 146 10.56 -10.45 -19.47
CA LEU A 146 9.19 -9.91 -19.61
C LEU A 146 8.25 -10.33 -18.47
N LYS A 147 8.34 -11.59 -18.01
CA LYS A 147 7.52 -12.09 -16.88
C LYS A 147 7.75 -11.31 -15.57
N ARG A 148 8.95 -10.75 -15.35
CA ARG A 148 9.29 -9.98 -14.15
C ARG A 148 8.94 -8.49 -14.25
N ILE A 149 8.76 -7.97 -15.46
CA ILE A 149 8.48 -6.53 -15.66
C ILE A 149 7.17 -6.12 -14.99
N ASN A 150 6.18 -6.98 -14.98
CA ASN A 150 4.85 -6.68 -14.42
C ASN A 150 4.77 -6.92 -12.89
N HIS A 151 5.72 -7.66 -12.30
CA HIS A 151 5.79 -7.84 -10.85
C HIS A 151 6.58 -6.72 -10.21
N ARG A 152 5.92 -5.91 -9.37
CA ARG A 152 6.52 -4.72 -8.76
C ARG A 152 6.63 -4.86 -7.25
N ASN A 153 7.66 -4.24 -6.68
CA ASN A 153 7.75 -4.05 -5.23
C ASN A 153 6.90 -2.86 -4.82
N HIS A 154 5.69 -3.12 -4.33
CA HIS A 154 4.80 -2.07 -3.83
C HIS A 154 4.86 -1.94 -2.30
N ARG A 155 5.72 -2.70 -1.62
CA ARG A 155 6.00 -2.56 -0.19
C ARG A 155 6.75 -1.27 0.08
N ARG A 156 6.31 -0.51 1.09
CA ARG A 156 7.05 0.62 1.67
C ARG A 156 7.50 0.19 3.04
N ILE A 157 8.80 0.07 3.21
CA ILE A 157 9.40 -0.43 4.45
C ILE A 157 10.61 0.42 4.79
N LEU A 158 10.64 0.94 6.01
CA LEU A 158 11.87 1.40 6.64
C LEU A 158 12.03 0.62 7.93
N VAL A 159 13.16 -0.06 8.11
CA VAL A 159 13.53 -0.66 9.40
C VAL A 159 14.89 -0.14 9.82
N VAL A 160 14.95 0.32 11.06
CA VAL A 160 16.16 0.85 11.69
C VAL A 160 16.58 -0.06 12.84
N ASP A 161 17.82 -0.54 12.77
CA ASP A 161 18.48 -1.42 13.77
C ASP A 161 17.67 -2.68 14.12
N GLY A 162 16.77 -3.13 13.24
CA GLY A 162 15.83 -4.23 13.49
C GLY A 162 14.85 -3.96 14.66
N ARG A 163 14.73 -2.72 15.14
CA ARG A 163 13.97 -2.34 16.36
C ARG A 163 12.83 -1.37 16.11
N VAL A 164 12.95 -0.49 15.12
CA VAL A 164 11.92 0.47 14.71
C VAL A 164 11.56 0.22 13.27
N GLY A 165 10.26 0.04 12.99
CA GLY A 165 9.76 -0.19 11.66
C GLY A 165 8.73 0.85 11.25
N PHE A 166 8.66 1.15 9.94
CA PHE A 166 7.63 1.98 9.33
C PHE A 166 7.06 1.23 8.13
N THR A 167 5.76 1.30 7.95
CA THR A 167 5.08 0.80 6.75
C THR A 167 3.78 1.56 6.51
N GLY A 168 3.30 1.51 5.28
CA GLY A 168 2.11 2.21 4.82
C GLY A 168 2.13 2.37 3.32
N GLY A 169 1.77 3.55 2.82
CA GLY A 169 1.72 3.84 1.39
C GLY A 169 2.58 5.02 0.95
N ILE A 170 3.43 5.61 1.82
CA ILE A 170 4.22 6.80 1.51
C ILE A 170 5.22 6.53 0.37
N GLY A 171 5.30 7.43 -0.59
CA GLY A 171 6.42 7.55 -1.52
C GLY A 171 7.38 8.64 -1.08
N VAL A 172 8.45 8.87 -1.83
CA VAL A 172 9.40 9.96 -1.59
C VAL A 172 9.39 10.88 -2.81
N GLY A 173 8.99 12.11 -2.60
CA GLY A 173 8.87 13.15 -3.63
C GLY A 173 8.09 14.35 -3.09
N THR A 174 8.02 15.42 -3.86
CA THR A 174 7.38 16.68 -3.43
C THR A 174 5.91 16.48 -3.08
N ASP A 175 5.17 15.72 -3.89
CA ASP A 175 3.72 15.49 -3.70
C ASP A 175 3.40 14.70 -2.43
N TRP A 176 4.38 14.05 -1.82
CA TRP A 176 4.21 13.29 -0.58
C TRP A 176 4.42 14.12 0.70
N THR A 177 4.81 15.39 0.57
CA THR A 177 4.98 16.32 1.70
C THR A 177 3.66 16.98 2.08
N GLY A 178 3.66 17.76 3.16
CA GLY A 178 2.50 18.54 3.60
C GLY A 178 1.45 17.74 4.37
N ASP A 179 0.29 18.37 4.57
CA ASP A 179 -0.78 17.86 5.44
C ASP A 179 -1.90 17.09 4.68
N GLY A 180 -1.76 16.92 3.37
CA GLY A 180 -2.73 16.21 2.53
C GLY A 180 -4.00 16.98 2.22
N ARG A 181 -4.03 18.30 2.45
CA ARG A 181 -5.21 19.18 2.27
C ARG A 181 -5.08 20.15 1.11
N GLU A 182 -3.95 20.19 0.45
CA GLU A 182 -3.67 21.06 -0.68
C GLU A 182 -3.30 20.26 -1.92
N VAL A 183 -3.60 20.80 -3.11
CA VAL A 183 -3.19 20.22 -4.38
C VAL A 183 -1.66 20.05 -4.41
N GLY A 184 -1.18 18.88 -4.78
CA GLY A 184 0.26 18.55 -4.76
C GLY A 184 0.78 18.06 -3.41
N HIS A 185 -0.08 17.88 -2.42
CA HIS A 185 0.28 17.30 -1.11
C HIS A 185 -0.65 16.12 -0.79
N TRP A 186 -0.20 14.89 -1.08
CA TRP A 186 -1.05 13.70 -1.03
C TRP A 186 -1.44 13.30 0.39
N ARG A 187 -2.71 12.93 0.54
CA ARG A 187 -3.26 12.44 1.80
C ARG A 187 -2.84 10.99 2.05
N GLN A 188 -2.09 10.76 3.14
CA GLN A 188 -1.48 9.47 3.45
C GLN A 188 -1.66 9.06 4.92
N THR A 189 -1.65 7.76 5.19
CA THR A 189 -1.61 7.17 6.54
C THR A 189 -0.60 6.04 6.57
N ASP A 190 0.42 6.20 7.39
CA ASP A 190 1.44 5.19 7.67
C ASP A 190 1.44 4.85 9.16
N VAL A 191 2.18 3.83 9.52
CA VAL A 191 2.35 3.43 10.91
C VAL A 191 3.83 3.20 11.23
N ARG A 192 4.25 3.74 12.37
CA ARG A 192 5.51 3.42 13.04
C ARG A 192 5.27 2.35 14.06
N VAL A 193 6.08 1.30 14.07
CA VAL A 193 5.99 0.17 15.02
C VAL A 193 7.30 -0.10 15.72
N GLU A 194 7.21 -0.49 16.96
CA GLU A 194 8.34 -0.99 17.78
C GLU A 194 7.92 -2.31 18.45
N GLY A 195 8.88 -3.18 18.70
CA GLY A 195 8.64 -4.48 19.32
C GLY A 195 8.82 -5.66 18.38
N PRO A 196 8.36 -6.85 18.77
CA PRO A 196 8.62 -8.10 18.04
C PRO A 196 8.13 -8.14 16.59
N VAL A 197 7.12 -7.35 16.21
CA VAL A 197 6.60 -7.30 14.83
C VAL A 197 7.61 -6.75 13.83
N VAL A 198 8.58 -5.93 14.28
CA VAL A 198 9.58 -5.30 13.40
C VAL A 198 10.39 -6.35 12.64
N ARG A 199 10.63 -7.52 13.24
CA ARG A 199 11.32 -8.64 12.55
C ARG A 199 10.56 -9.12 11.31
N LEU A 200 9.22 -9.00 11.28
CA LEU A 200 8.41 -9.42 10.13
C LEU A 200 8.50 -8.38 8.99
N LEU A 201 8.55 -7.09 9.32
CA LEU A 201 8.83 -6.03 8.34
C LEU A 201 10.24 -6.21 7.75
N GLN A 202 11.23 -6.50 8.63
CA GLN A 202 12.60 -6.79 8.20
C GLN A 202 12.68 -8.03 7.30
N ALA A 203 11.93 -9.08 7.62
CA ALA A 203 11.85 -10.28 6.79
C ALA A 203 11.22 -10.00 5.41
N ALA A 204 10.18 -9.15 5.36
CA ALA A 204 9.57 -8.73 4.09
C ALA A 204 10.54 -7.90 3.23
N PHE A 205 11.38 -7.05 3.84
CA PHE A 205 12.48 -6.38 3.14
C PHE A 205 13.52 -7.39 2.64
N ALA A 206 13.98 -8.29 3.51
CA ALA A 206 15.04 -9.25 3.21
C ALA A 206 14.64 -10.20 2.06
N GLU A 207 13.36 -10.55 1.95
CA GLU A 207 12.81 -11.30 0.82
C GLU A 207 13.04 -10.57 -0.50
N ASN A 208 12.57 -9.32 -0.60
CA ASN A 208 12.73 -8.53 -1.83
C ASN A 208 14.20 -8.19 -2.12
N TRP A 209 15.01 -7.98 -1.08
CA TRP A 209 16.46 -7.77 -1.23
C TRP A 209 17.16 -8.99 -1.83
N ARG A 210 16.83 -10.18 -1.31
CA ARG A 210 17.34 -11.46 -1.85
C ARG A 210 16.92 -11.62 -3.32
N ASP A 211 15.67 -11.34 -3.66
CA ASP A 211 15.15 -11.49 -5.02
C ASP A 211 15.82 -10.52 -6.01
N ALA A 212 16.20 -9.33 -5.52
CA ALA A 212 16.87 -8.31 -6.33
C ALA A 212 18.39 -8.55 -6.47
N THR A 213 19.04 -9.11 -5.44
CA THR A 213 20.52 -9.13 -5.35
C THR A 213 21.15 -10.50 -5.21
N GLY A 214 20.36 -11.55 -4.90
CA GLY A 214 20.87 -12.86 -4.51
C GLY A 214 21.49 -12.91 -3.11
N THR A 215 21.54 -11.80 -2.36
CA THR A 215 22.20 -11.70 -1.05
C THR A 215 21.20 -11.91 0.07
N LEU A 216 21.55 -12.79 1.02
CA LEU A 216 20.77 -13.00 2.24
C LEU A 216 21.22 -12.04 3.34
N LEU A 217 20.25 -11.37 4.01
CA LEU A 217 20.49 -10.59 5.21
C LEU A 217 20.25 -11.46 6.45
N GLY A 218 21.15 -11.39 7.42
CA GLY A 218 21.07 -12.21 8.63
C GLY A 218 21.89 -11.68 9.81
N GLY A 219 21.76 -12.37 10.94
CA GLY A 219 22.42 -12.02 12.20
C GLY A 219 21.74 -10.92 12.99
N ASP A 220 22.22 -10.69 14.22
CA ASP A 220 21.59 -9.81 15.22
C ASP A 220 21.48 -8.34 14.79
N ALA A 221 22.30 -7.92 13.84
CA ALA A 221 22.24 -6.55 13.33
C ALA A 221 20.94 -6.27 12.53
N TYR A 222 20.38 -7.28 11.88
CA TYR A 222 19.12 -7.17 11.14
C TYR A 222 17.94 -7.77 11.90
N PHE A 223 18.21 -8.82 12.69
CA PHE A 223 17.22 -9.57 13.45
C PHE A 223 17.67 -9.69 14.91
N PRO A 224 17.73 -8.57 15.65
CA PRO A 224 18.11 -8.61 17.06
C PRO A 224 17.09 -9.41 17.86
N PRO A 225 17.44 -9.90 19.06
CA PRO A 225 16.49 -10.46 19.99
C PRO A 225 15.31 -9.52 20.18
N ALA A 226 14.10 -10.09 20.14
CA ALA A 226 12.87 -9.32 20.21
C ALA A 226 12.66 -8.75 21.62
N GLU A 227 12.39 -7.45 21.72
CA GLU A 227 12.10 -6.75 22.97
C GLU A 227 10.65 -6.29 22.96
N ARG A 228 9.93 -6.51 24.08
CA ARG A 228 8.58 -5.94 24.26
C ARG A 228 8.70 -4.41 24.38
N ARG A 229 7.82 -3.69 23.66
CA ARG A 229 7.75 -2.22 23.66
C ARG A 229 6.36 -1.67 24.02
N GLY A 230 5.39 -2.54 24.18
CA GLY A 230 4.01 -2.23 24.52
C GLY A 230 3.16 -3.50 24.61
N GLU A 231 1.85 -3.33 24.51
CA GLU A 231 0.90 -4.44 24.70
C GLU A 231 0.18 -4.87 23.42
N LEU A 232 0.35 -4.15 22.31
CA LEU A 232 -0.39 -4.44 21.09
C LEU A 232 0.04 -5.79 20.49
N ALA A 233 -0.96 -6.59 20.10
CA ALA A 233 -0.79 -7.72 19.22
C ALA A 233 -0.92 -7.23 17.77
N ILE A 234 0.14 -7.38 16.97
CA ILE A 234 0.19 -6.93 15.60
C ILE A 234 0.50 -8.12 14.70
N GLN A 235 -0.29 -8.30 13.64
CA GLN A 235 -0.03 -9.26 12.57
C GLN A 235 0.55 -8.50 11.36
N SER A 236 1.56 -9.09 10.70
CA SER A 236 2.13 -8.51 9.47
C SER A 236 1.88 -9.48 8.32
N VAL A 237 1.00 -9.10 7.41
CA VAL A 237 0.61 -9.89 6.24
C VAL A 237 1.36 -9.37 5.04
N LYS A 238 2.23 -10.19 4.47
CA LYS A 238 2.92 -9.92 3.22
C LYS A 238 2.30 -10.75 2.10
N SER A 239 2.29 -10.22 0.90
CA SER A 239 1.84 -10.92 -0.31
C SER A 239 2.90 -10.80 -1.39
N SER A 240 3.13 -11.90 -2.11
CA SER A 240 4.05 -12.00 -3.24
C SER A 240 3.41 -12.86 -4.34
N PRO A 241 2.44 -12.31 -5.10
CA PRO A 241 1.60 -13.09 -6.02
C PRO A 241 2.40 -13.83 -7.10
N ALA A 242 3.55 -13.29 -7.52
CA ALA A 242 4.46 -13.98 -8.44
C ALA A 242 4.91 -15.37 -7.93
N SER A 243 4.83 -15.58 -6.61
CA SER A 243 5.14 -16.85 -5.93
C SER A 243 3.89 -17.66 -5.57
N GLY A 244 2.72 -17.31 -6.14
CA GLY A 244 1.45 -18.01 -5.87
C GLY A 244 0.72 -17.55 -4.60
N SER A 245 1.06 -16.40 -4.05
CA SER A 245 0.57 -15.85 -2.80
C SER A 245 -0.73 -15.05 -3.02
N ALA A 246 -1.75 -15.30 -2.20
CA ALA A 246 -3.04 -14.59 -2.24
C ALA A 246 -3.38 -13.91 -0.90
N GLU A 247 -2.42 -13.78 0.01
CA GLU A 247 -2.66 -13.38 1.39
C GLU A 247 -3.26 -11.98 1.52
N ALA A 248 -2.83 -11.01 0.68
CA ALA A 248 -3.42 -9.67 0.69
C ALA A 248 -4.90 -9.71 0.25
N TYR A 249 -5.22 -10.51 -0.77
CA TYR A 249 -6.60 -10.71 -1.22
C TYR A 249 -7.47 -11.34 -0.13
N LEU A 250 -6.99 -12.44 0.46
CA LEU A 250 -7.71 -13.17 1.52
C LEU A 250 -7.87 -12.34 2.79
N LEU A 251 -6.88 -11.51 3.12
CA LEU A 251 -6.95 -10.54 4.20
C LEU A 251 -8.17 -9.62 4.08
N PHE A 252 -8.34 -9.00 2.89
CA PHE A 252 -9.47 -8.09 2.65
C PHE A 252 -10.80 -8.83 2.57
N LEU A 253 -10.85 -9.97 1.87
CA LEU A 253 -12.06 -10.75 1.68
C LEU A 253 -12.62 -11.24 3.03
N LEU A 254 -11.78 -11.86 3.86
CA LEU A 254 -12.17 -12.37 5.17
C LEU A 254 -12.64 -11.24 6.09
N ALA A 255 -11.94 -10.10 6.10
CA ALA A 255 -12.31 -8.96 6.94
C ALA A 255 -13.67 -8.36 6.54
N ILE A 256 -13.94 -8.23 5.24
CA ILE A 256 -15.19 -7.67 4.71
C ILE A 256 -16.36 -8.64 4.95
N ASP A 257 -16.17 -9.93 4.67
CA ASP A 257 -17.24 -10.92 4.90
C ASP A 257 -17.48 -11.19 6.40
N GLY A 258 -16.42 -11.05 7.24
CA GLY A 258 -16.53 -11.17 8.71
C GLY A 258 -17.15 -9.95 9.41
N ALA A 259 -17.47 -8.88 8.69
CA ALA A 259 -18.08 -7.67 9.25
C ALA A 259 -19.54 -7.90 9.69
N ARG A 260 -19.94 -7.29 10.82
CA ARG A 260 -21.31 -7.34 11.34
C ARG A 260 -21.97 -5.96 11.54
N SER A 261 -21.19 -4.91 11.78
CA SER A 261 -21.75 -3.58 12.09
C SER A 261 -21.26 -2.48 11.15
N SER A 262 -19.96 -2.39 10.90
CA SER A 262 -19.42 -1.27 10.12
C SER A 262 -18.13 -1.60 9.37
N ILE A 263 -17.98 -0.99 8.20
CA ILE A 263 -16.76 -0.98 7.40
C ILE A 263 -16.43 0.46 7.04
N TYR A 264 -15.21 0.92 7.38
CA TYR A 264 -14.62 2.19 6.94
C TYR A 264 -13.39 1.85 6.09
N LEU A 265 -13.49 2.09 4.79
CA LEU A 265 -12.45 1.81 3.81
C LEU A 265 -11.93 3.12 3.22
N THR A 266 -10.63 3.36 3.36
CA THR A 266 -9.93 4.43 2.63
C THR A 266 -8.98 3.78 1.65
N ASN A 267 -9.17 4.04 0.35
CA ASN A 267 -8.34 3.46 -0.69
C ASN A 267 -8.31 4.37 -1.93
N PRO A 268 -7.14 4.67 -2.52
CA PRO A 268 -7.05 5.60 -3.64
C PRO A 268 -7.81 5.12 -4.87
N TYR A 269 -7.72 3.81 -5.14
CA TYR A 269 -8.30 3.18 -6.31
C TYR A 269 -9.34 2.15 -5.89
N PHE A 270 -10.54 2.27 -6.41
CA PHE A 270 -11.62 1.33 -6.15
C PHE A 270 -11.96 0.59 -7.45
N VAL A 271 -11.10 -0.37 -7.79
CA VAL A 271 -11.24 -1.24 -8.98
C VAL A 271 -11.16 -2.70 -8.54
N PRO A 272 -12.03 -3.12 -7.59
CA PRO A 272 -12.03 -4.49 -7.11
C PRO A 272 -12.44 -5.45 -8.24
N ASP A 273 -11.98 -6.69 -8.16
CA ASP A 273 -12.57 -7.74 -8.97
C ASP A 273 -14.05 -7.99 -8.58
N SER A 274 -14.74 -8.83 -9.35
CA SER A 274 -16.14 -9.09 -9.11
C SER A 274 -16.40 -9.72 -7.74
N ALA A 275 -15.54 -10.61 -7.27
CA ALA A 275 -15.73 -11.31 -6.00
C ALA A 275 -15.53 -10.38 -4.79
N MET A 276 -14.54 -9.48 -4.84
CA MET A 276 -14.29 -8.47 -3.82
C MET A 276 -15.41 -7.41 -3.79
N ALA A 277 -15.86 -6.95 -4.98
CA ALA A 277 -17.03 -6.07 -5.09
C ALA A 277 -18.28 -6.72 -4.50
N ASP A 278 -18.50 -8.03 -4.79
CA ASP A 278 -19.60 -8.80 -4.23
C ASP A 278 -19.53 -8.95 -2.71
N ALA A 279 -18.34 -9.07 -2.14
CA ALA A 279 -18.17 -9.11 -0.69
C ALA A 279 -18.69 -7.83 -0.02
N LEU A 280 -18.35 -6.65 -0.55
CA LEU A 280 -18.88 -5.37 -0.06
C LEU A 280 -20.39 -5.25 -0.22
N VAL A 281 -20.92 -5.70 -1.36
CA VAL A 281 -22.38 -5.75 -1.61
C VAL A 281 -23.07 -6.70 -0.62
N ARG A 282 -22.51 -7.89 -0.39
CA ARG A 282 -23.03 -8.83 0.64
C ARG A 282 -23.03 -8.22 2.02
N ALA A 283 -21.93 -7.54 2.41
CA ALA A 283 -21.85 -6.86 3.70
C ALA A 283 -22.97 -5.81 3.84
N ALA A 284 -23.15 -4.94 2.85
CA ALA A 284 -24.22 -3.94 2.87
C ALA A 284 -25.63 -4.56 2.94
N LYS A 285 -25.87 -5.65 2.18
CA LYS A 285 -27.15 -6.38 2.22
C LYS A 285 -27.42 -7.09 3.56
N ARG A 286 -26.38 -7.43 4.33
CA ARG A 286 -26.52 -7.93 5.71
C ARG A 286 -26.81 -6.81 6.72
N GLY A 287 -26.87 -5.56 6.31
CA GLY A 287 -27.11 -4.40 7.17
C GLY A 287 -25.83 -3.76 7.72
N VAL A 288 -24.64 -4.19 7.29
CA VAL A 288 -23.37 -3.56 7.68
C VAL A 288 -23.29 -2.16 7.09
N GLN A 289 -22.94 -1.18 7.89
CA GLN A 289 -22.72 0.21 7.43
C GLN A 289 -21.38 0.31 6.71
N VAL A 290 -21.40 0.29 5.38
CA VAL A 290 -20.19 0.36 4.55
C VAL A 290 -19.99 1.79 4.06
N SER A 291 -18.84 2.39 4.39
CA SER A 291 -18.42 3.72 3.94
C SER A 291 -17.03 3.65 3.32
N VAL A 292 -16.88 4.20 2.13
CA VAL A 292 -15.65 4.16 1.34
C VAL A 292 -15.26 5.57 0.92
N ILE A 293 -14.02 5.98 1.19
CA ILE A 293 -13.43 7.20 0.64
C ILE A 293 -12.38 6.82 -0.40
N THR A 294 -12.47 7.40 -1.59
CA THR A 294 -11.51 7.21 -2.68
C THR A 294 -10.92 8.55 -3.13
N ALA A 295 -9.92 8.51 -4.02
CA ALA A 295 -9.36 9.73 -4.60
C ALA A 295 -10.38 10.38 -5.56
N GLY A 296 -10.74 11.62 -5.27
CA GLY A 296 -11.55 12.49 -6.15
C GLY A 296 -10.70 13.43 -6.99
N ALA A 297 -9.63 13.98 -6.40
CA ALA A 297 -8.63 14.76 -7.12
C ALA A 297 -7.76 13.86 -7.98
N THR A 298 -7.50 14.27 -9.22
CA THR A 298 -6.66 13.55 -10.17
C THR A 298 -5.68 14.51 -10.82
N GLN A 299 -4.39 14.15 -10.86
CA GLN A 299 -3.35 15.03 -11.40
C GLN A 299 -2.92 14.65 -12.81
N GLY A 300 -3.16 13.43 -13.26
CA GLY A 300 -2.68 12.92 -14.55
C GLY A 300 -3.77 12.31 -15.44
N VAL A 301 -3.37 11.95 -16.67
CA VAL A 301 -4.25 11.23 -17.60
C VAL A 301 -4.56 9.84 -17.06
N LEU A 302 -3.55 9.14 -16.51
CA LEU A 302 -3.69 7.81 -15.94
C LEU A 302 -4.66 7.81 -14.75
N ASP A 303 -4.51 8.76 -13.81
CA ASP A 303 -5.41 8.89 -12.66
C ASP A 303 -6.86 9.11 -13.09
N ARG A 304 -7.07 9.92 -14.16
CA ARG A 304 -8.42 10.13 -14.72
C ARG A 304 -9.00 8.85 -15.30
N LEU A 305 -8.18 8.00 -15.94
CA LEU A 305 -8.62 6.71 -16.47
C LEU A 305 -8.96 5.74 -15.35
N VAL A 306 -8.11 5.62 -14.33
CA VAL A 306 -8.35 4.78 -13.14
C VAL A 306 -9.62 5.22 -12.41
N ARG A 307 -9.82 6.54 -12.21
CA ARG A 307 -11.05 7.07 -11.61
C ARG A 307 -12.29 6.73 -12.43
N ARG A 308 -12.21 6.80 -13.76
CA ARG A 308 -13.31 6.37 -14.63
C ARG A 308 -13.62 4.88 -14.48
N ALA A 309 -12.60 4.03 -14.42
CA ALA A 309 -12.76 2.60 -14.16
C ALA A 309 -13.42 2.35 -12.79
N SER A 310 -13.01 3.09 -11.76
CA SER A 310 -13.62 3.04 -10.42
C SER A 310 -15.11 3.37 -10.43
N HIS A 311 -15.55 4.37 -11.20
CA HIS A 311 -16.96 4.76 -11.29
C HIS A 311 -17.89 3.65 -11.80
N ALA A 312 -17.40 2.73 -12.63
CA ALA A 312 -18.17 1.55 -13.05
C ALA A 312 -18.51 0.62 -11.88
N HIS A 313 -17.62 0.52 -10.90
CA HIS A 313 -17.83 -0.27 -9.69
C HIS A 313 -18.68 0.45 -8.65
N TYR A 314 -18.67 1.80 -8.62
CA TYR A 314 -19.47 2.59 -7.68
C TYR A 314 -20.96 2.36 -7.85
N ALA A 315 -21.47 2.33 -9.09
CA ALA A 315 -22.91 2.18 -9.36
C ALA A 315 -23.49 0.91 -8.72
N ARG A 316 -22.74 -0.19 -8.77
CA ARG A 316 -23.18 -1.46 -8.15
C ARG A 316 -23.12 -1.40 -6.63
N ALA A 317 -22.06 -0.81 -6.08
CA ALA A 317 -21.85 -0.67 -4.64
C ALA A 317 -22.89 0.28 -4.02
N THR A 318 -23.12 1.46 -4.62
CA THR A 318 -24.10 2.45 -4.12
C THR A 318 -25.52 1.93 -4.18
N LYS A 319 -25.92 1.22 -5.25
CA LYS A 319 -27.23 0.55 -5.35
C LYS A 319 -27.47 -0.46 -4.24
N ALA A 320 -26.40 -1.07 -3.71
CA ALA A 320 -26.48 -1.99 -2.57
C ALA A 320 -26.46 -1.30 -1.20
N GLY A 321 -26.36 0.02 -1.14
CA GLY A 321 -26.32 0.81 0.10
C GLY A 321 -24.92 1.17 0.61
N VAL A 322 -23.85 0.87 -0.16
CA VAL A 322 -22.50 1.32 0.18
C VAL A 322 -22.40 2.84 -0.03
N LYS A 323 -21.94 3.56 0.98
CA LYS A 323 -21.73 5.01 0.92
C LYS A 323 -20.36 5.30 0.31
N MET A 324 -20.34 5.85 -0.91
CA MET A 324 -19.12 6.19 -1.64
C MET A 324 -18.85 7.68 -1.56
N TYR A 325 -17.59 8.06 -1.30
CA TYR A 325 -17.14 9.46 -1.21
C TYR A 325 -15.84 9.64 -2.00
N GLU A 326 -15.66 10.83 -2.57
CA GLU A 326 -14.43 11.24 -3.25
C GLU A 326 -13.77 12.40 -2.50
N TYR A 327 -12.52 12.17 -2.06
CA TYR A 327 -11.70 13.19 -1.40
C TYR A 327 -11.28 14.28 -2.38
N GLY A 328 -11.52 15.54 -2.03
CA GLY A 328 -11.40 16.67 -2.98
C GLY A 328 -10.04 17.39 -2.97
N PRO A 329 -9.44 17.73 -1.80
CA PRO A 329 -8.34 18.69 -1.73
C PRO A 329 -7.05 18.21 -2.43
N ALA A 330 -6.72 16.93 -2.27
CA ALA A 330 -5.49 16.35 -2.74
C ALA A 330 -5.73 14.92 -3.26
N LEU A 331 -4.71 14.28 -3.83
CA LEU A 331 -4.78 12.86 -4.09
C LEU A 331 -4.81 12.09 -2.77
N LEU A 332 -5.89 11.36 -2.51
CA LEU A 332 -5.97 10.43 -1.40
C LEU A 332 -5.18 9.17 -1.75
N HIS A 333 -4.13 8.87 -1.01
CA HIS A 333 -3.29 7.68 -1.27
C HIS A 333 -3.21 6.72 -0.07
N ALA A 334 -3.92 6.99 1.02
CA ALA A 334 -3.99 6.10 2.17
C ALA A 334 -4.70 4.78 1.83
N LYS A 335 -4.24 3.67 2.43
CA LYS A 335 -4.85 2.34 2.33
C LYS A 335 -5.12 1.84 3.74
N THR A 336 -6.35 2.07 4.20
CA THR A 336 -6.79 1.66 5.53
C THR A 336 -8.16 1.00 5.46
N LEU A 337 -8.35 -0.06 6.23
CA LEU A 337 -9.62 -0.73 6.42
C LEU A 337 -9.87 -0.90 7.91
N VAL A 338 -11.03 -0.41 8.38
CA VAL A 338 -11.48 -0.63 9.75
C VAL A 338 -12.81 -1.38 9.72
N VAL A 339 -12.88 -2.49 10.45
CA VAL A 339 -14.08 -3.33 10.54
C VAL A 339 -14.54 -3.40 11.98
N ASP A 340 -15.84 -3.13 12.19
CA ASP A 340 -16.55 -3.25 13.46
C ASP A 340 -15.86 -2.51 14.63
N ALA A 341 -15.22 -1.37 14.32
CA ALA A 341 -14.50 -0.54 15.28
C ALA A 341 -13.47 -1.29 16.16
N ARG A 342 -12.88 -2.38 15.64
CA ARG A 342 -11.89 -3.19 16.35
C ARG A 342 -10.81 -3.82 15.50
N TRP A 343 -11.12 -4.24 14.29
CA TRP A 343 -10.15 -4.81 13.37
C TRP A 343 -9.67 -3.73 12.39
N VAL A 344 -8.39 -3.67 12.19
CA VAL A 344 -7.75 -2.61 11.39
C VAL A 344 -6.67 -3.19 10.50
N SER A 345 -6.64 -2.79 9.24
CA SER A 345 -5.51 -3.01 8.33
C SER A 345 -4.96 -1.67 7.83
N ILE A 346 -3.64 -1.51 7.85
CA ILE A 346 -2.89 -0.39 7.28
C ILE A 346 -1.76 -0.95 6.46
N GLY A 347 -1.55 -0.47 5.25
CA GLY A 347 -0.43 -0.97 4.45
C GLY A 347 -0.33 -0.39 3.05
N SER A 348 0.26 -1.19 2.16
CA SER A 348 0.53 -0.79 0.80
C SER A 348 -0.53 -1.28 -0.21
N ALA A 349 -1.33 -2.30 0.14
CA ALA A 349 -2.26 -2.94 -0.79
C ALA A 349 -3.44 -2.04 -1.16
N ASN A 350 -3.61 -1.79 -2.45
CA ASN A 350 -4.82 -1.21 -3.01
C ASN A 350 -5.93 -2.27 -3.14
N LEU A 351 -7.17 -1.80 -3.24
CA LEU A 351 -8.32 -2.65 -3.54
C LEU A 351 -8.48 -2.77 -5.08
N ASP A 352 -7.46 -3.35 -5.70
CA ASP A 352 -7.39 -3.56 -7.15
C ASP A 352 -6.67 -4.88 -7.50
N ASN A 353 -6.87 -5.35 -8.74
CA ASN A 353 -6.29 -6.61 -9.22
C ASN A 353 -4.76 -6.56 -9.24
N ARG A 354 -4.16 -5.39 -9.47
CA ARG A 354 -2.71 -5.26 -9.53
C ARG A 354 -2.07 -5.55 -8.18
N SER A 355 -2.62 -5.00 -7.10
CA SER A 355 -2.15 -5.29 -5.73
C SER A 355 -2.37 -6.75 -5.34
N PHE A 356 -3.47 -7.34 -5.78
CA PHE A 356 -3.82 -8.70 -5.38
C PHE A 356 -3.12 -9.79 -6.20
N ALA A 357 -2.80 -9.53 -7.47
CA ALA A 357 -2.31 -10.55 -8.40
C ALA A 357 -0.87 -10.32 -8.91
N LEU A 358 -0.31 -9.12 -8.76
CA LEU A 358 0.97 -8.77 -9.41
C LEU A 358 2.01 -8.16 -8.47
N ASN A 359 1.60 -7.33 -7.51
CA ASN A 359 2.53 -6.58 -6.68
C ASN A 359 2.90 -7.33 -5.40
N ASN A 360 4.15 -7.14 -4.95
CA ASN A 360 4.51 -7.47 -3.59
C ASN A 360 3.93 -6.42 -2.65
N GLU A 361 3.09 -6.83 -1.71
CA GLU A 361 2.39 -5.96 -0.76
C GLU A 361 2.75 -6.30 0.69
N LEU A 362 2.50 -5.34 1.58
CA LEU A 362 2.67 -5.51 3.02
C LEU A 362 1.60 -4.71 3.76
N ASN A 363 0.84 -5.41 4.61
CA ASN A 363 -0.13 -4.78 5.51
C ASN A 363 0.16 -5.19 6.96
N VAL A 364 -0.03 -4.27 7.88
CA VAL A 364 -0.08 -4.58 9.31
C VAL A 364 -1.52 -4.54 9.79
N VAL A 365 -1.84 -5.50 10.68
CA VAL A 365 -3.19 -5.73 11.15
C VAL A 365 -3.22 -5.63 12.68
N PHE A 366 -4.23 -4.95 13.18
CA PHE A 366 -4.50 -4.76 14.60
C PHE A 366 -5.89 -5.28 14.93
N LEU A 367 -6.00 -6.01 16.02
CA LEU A 367 -7.28 -6.27 16.67
C LEU A 367 -7.32 -5.41 17.94
N ASP A 368 -7.54 -4.12 17.77
CA ASP A 368 -7.45 -3.12 18.84
C ASP A 368 -8.48 -1.99 18.66
N PRO A 369 -9.44 -1.84 19.62
CA PRO A 369 -10.43 -0.78 19.53
C PRO A 369 -9.85 0.64 19.60
N GLY A 370 -8.71 0.83 20.26
CA GLY A 370 -8.06 2.15 20.38
C GLY A 370 -7.48 2.62 19.05
N ILE A 371 -6.79 1.74 18.32
CA ILE A 371 -6.30 2.01 16.96
C ILE A 371 -7.50 2.23 16.02
N ALA A 372 -8.53 1.37 16.10
CA ALA A 372 -9.73 1.49 15.28
C ALA A 372 -10.45 2.84 15.49
N THR A 373 -10.65 3.24 16.75
CA THR A 373 -11.30 4.52 17.10
C THR A 373 -10.53 5.71 16.52
N ARG A 374 -9.20 5.70 16.62
CA ARG A 374 -8.35 6.75 16.04
C ARG A 374 -8.49 6.82 14.51
N LEU A 375 -8.48 5.68 13.82
CA LEU A 375 -8.65 5.67 12.36
C LEU A 375 -10.06 6.05 11.92
N ILE A 376 -11.09 5.69 12.67
CA ILE A 376 -12.47 6.17 12.41
C ILE A 376 -12.55 7.68 12.57
N ALA A 377 -11.87 8.25 13.57
CA ALA A 377 -11.80 9.71 13.71
C ALA A 377 -11.09 10.36 12.52
N VAL A 378 -9.99 9.79 12.04
CA VAL A 378 -9.29 10.23 10.82
C VAL A 378 -10.22 10.13 9.60
N PHE A 379 -10.92 9.01 9.42
CA PHE A 379 -11.88 8.81 8.34
C PHE A 379 -13.00 9.87 8.36
N ARG A 380 -13.55 10.16 9.55
CA ARG A 380 -14.58 11.20 9.73
C ARG A 380 -14.05 12.62 9.44
N GLN A 381 -12.79 12.87 9.77
CA GLN A 381 -12.13 14.13 9.43
C GLN A 381 -11.96 14.25 7.89
N ASP A 382 -11.51 13.17 7.22
CA ASP A 382 -11.39 13.15 5.77
C ASP A 382 -12.73 13.32 5.06
N LEU A 383 -13.84 12.82 5.65
CA LEU A 383 -15.20 13.03 5.12
C LEU A 383 -15.60 14.50 5.03
N GLN A 384 -15.06 15.39 5.89
CA GLN A 384 -15.36 16.82 5.83
C GLN A 384 -14.83 17.48 4.54
N PHE A 385 -13.86 16.83 3.90
CA PHE A 385 -13.23 17.27 2.64
C PHE A 385 -13.65 16.39 1.45
N ALA A 386 -14.51 15.41 1.68
CA ALA A 386 -14.96 14.48 0.65
C ALA A 386 -16.41 14.77 0.23
N ARG A 387 -16.68 14.66 -1.05
CA ARG A 387 -18.05 14.77 -1.57
C ARG A 387 -18.68 13.37 -1.72
N PRO A 388 -19.96 13.21 -1.40
CA PRO A 388 -20.67 11.97 -1.69
C PRO A 388 -20.80 11.79 -3.20
N VAL A 389 -20.66 10.54 -3.64
CA VAL A 389 -20.92 10.15 -5.04
C VAL A 389 -22.42 9.88 -5.18
N LYS A 390 -23.08 10.61 -6.07
CA LYS A 390 -24.52 10.49 -6.31
C LYS A 390 -24.82 9.48 -7.41
N GLU A 391 -25.90 8.74 -7.27
CA GLU A 391 -26.29 7.69 -8.23
C GLU A 391 -26.62 8.26 -9.63
N ASP A 392 -27.22 9.43 -9.70
CA ASP A 392 -27.52 10.14 -10.95
C ASP A 392 -26.25 10.51 -11.74
N GLU A 393 -25.16 10.92 -11.05
CA GLU A 393 -23.87 11.17 -11.69
C GLU A 393 -23.31 9.91 -12.36
N LEU A 394 -23.59 8.74 -11.82
CA LEU A 394 -23.09 7.45 -12.33
C LEU A 394 -23.89 7.00 -13.56
N GLN A 395 -25.21 7.25 -13.61
CA GLN A 395 -26.07 6.86 -14.73
C GLN A 395 -25.77 7.66 -16.01
N HIS A 396 -25.51 8.97 -15.91
CA HIS A 396 -25.14 9.81 -17.05
C HIS A 396 -23.75 9.51 -17.63
N ARG A 397 -22.86 8.90 -16.86
CA ARG A 397 -21.48 8.55 -17.29
C ARG A 397 -21.32 7.14 -17.82
N LEU A 398 -22.34 6.31 -17.66
CA LEU A 398 -22.39 4.91 -18.13
C LEU A 398 -22.75 4.78 -19.63
N SER A 399 -22.49 5.81 -20.48
CA SER A 399 -22.49 5.56 -21.90
C SER A 399 -21.38 4.53 -22.21
N GLN A 400 -21.81 3.29 -22.42
CA GLN A 400 -20.98 2.07 -22.55
C GLN A 400 -19.87 2.17 -23.62
N PHE A 401 -19.94 3.14 -24.50
CA PHE A 401 -18.99 3.36 -25.59
C PHE A 401 -17.59 3.85 -25.16
N PHE A 402 -17.42 4.40 -23.94
CA PHE A 402 -16.13 4.91 -23.48
C PHE A 402 -15.27 3.90 -22.70
N TYR A 403 -15.82 2.73 -22.39
CA TYR A 403 -15.12 1.69 -21.61
C TYR A 403 -14.41 0.64 -22.46
N LEU A 404 -14.78 0.50 -23.73
CA LEU A 404 -14.21 -0.50 -24.65
C LEU A 404 -12.68 -0.47 -24.77
N PRO A 405 -11.99 0.72 -24.77
CA PRO A 405 -10.53 0.74 -24.84
C PRO A 405 -9.81 0.38 -23.53
N ILE A 406 -10.55 0.41 -22.39
CA ILE A 406 -9.95 0.21 -21.04
C ILE A 406 -10.14 -1.25 -20.58
N LEU A 407 -11.11 -1.97 -21.14
CA LEU A 407 -11.39 -3.36 -20.81
C LEU A 407 -10.17 -4.30 -20.85
N PRO A 408 -9.28 -4.21 -21.88
CA PRO A 408 -8.06 -5.02 -21.91
C PRO A 408 -7.02 -4.61 -20.85
N LEU A 409 -7.07 -3.36 -20.32
CA LEU A 409 -6.18 -2.84 -19.31
C LEU A 409 -6.73 -3.02 -17.89
N ARG A 410 -8.00 -3.39 -17.76
CA ARG A 410 -8.67 -3.52 -16.46
C ARG A 410 -7.94 -4.45 -15.50
N ASP A 411 -7.45 -5.57 -16.00
CA ASP A 411 -6.73 -6.58 -15.22
C ASP A 411 -5.24 -6.18 -14.96
N GLN A 412 -4.81 -5.06 -15.54
CA GLN A 412 -3.47 -4.49 -15.36
C GLN A 412 -3.47 -3.24 -14.46
N LEU A 413 -4.63 -2.66 -14.22
CA LEU A 413 -4.89 -1.58 -13.29
C LEU A 413 -5.25 -2.18 -11.92
#